data_29d61dc5e4a74b014445efa32ac9ee5a
#
_entry.id   29d61dc5e4a74b014445efa32ac9ee5a
#
_cell.length_a   1.000
_cell.length_b   1.000
_cell.length_c   1.000
_cell.angle_alpha   90.00
_cell.angle_beta   90.00
_cell.angle_gamma   90.00
#
_symmetry.space_group_name_H-M   'P 1'
#
loop_
_entity.id
_entity.type
_entity.pdbx_description
1 polymer ?
#
loop_
_entity_poly.entity_id
_entity_poly.type
_entity_poly.pdbx_seq_one_letter_code
_entity_poly.pdbx_strand_id
1 'polypeptide(L)'
;SAEVTHNHVEGIKGAQAIATAVFLAKKGESKEAIRNYIEKQFGYDLHAHIEDIRATYTFDASCQGSVPQAIIAFLDGNSFEEVIRLAISLGGDSDTIAAMAGSIAQPFYGVPQDISGFCYGILTPELRGFLNNFEKLVGMQEKDPFFLQRFIEAQDNSLTYNVALKEMQEGCKQSHWMWYIFPQLKGLGSSTN
;
A
#
# COMPACT_ATOMS: atom_id res chain seq x y z
N SER A 1 2.13 -8.89 5.99
CA SER A 1 3.37 -8.77 5.26
C SER A 1 3.79 -10.12 4.67
N ALA A 2 4.65 -10.10 3.64
CA ALA A 2 5.08 -11.27 2.88
C ALA A 2 5.71 -12.38 3.74
N GLU A 3 6.35 -12.04 4.85
CA GLU A 3 7.04 -12.98 5.76
C GLU A 3 6.13 -14.09 6.32
N VAL A 4 4.84 -13.85 6.44
CA VAL A 4 3.88 -14.85 6.94
C VAL A 4 3.76 -16.05 5.99
N THR A 5 3.88 -15.81 4.69
CA THR A 5 3.76 -16.82 3.64
C THR A 5 5.08 -17.11 2.91
N HIS A 6 5.97 -16.13 2.85
CA HIS A 6 7.24 -16.17 2.09
C HIS A 6 8.36 -15.53 2.92
N ASN A 7 8.97 -16.30 3.81
CA ASN A 7 10.01 -15.83 4.72
C ASN A 7 11.44 -15.92 4.14
N HIS A 8 11.59 -16.23 2.86
CA HIS A 8 12.90 -16.21 2.20
C HIS A 8 13.41 -14.77 2.08
N VAL A 9 14.71 -14.55 2.28
CA VAL A 9 15.33 -13.21 2.29
C VAL A 9 15.01 -12.42 1.01
N GLU A 10 15.12 -13.05 -0.17
CA GLU A 10 14.80 -12.40 -1.45
C GLU A 10 13.30 -12.12 -1.62
N GLY A 11 12.43 -12.99 -1.07
CA GLY A 11 10.98 -12.73 -1.06
C GLY A 11 10.60 -11.51 -0.24
N ILE A 12 11.18 -11.39 0.96
CA ILE A 12 10.98 -10.22 1.84
C ILE A 12 11.54 -8.96 1.17
N LYS A 13 12.75 -9.03 0.61
CA LYS A 13 13.40 -7.94 -0.11
C LYS A 13 12.55 -7.46 -1.29
N GLY A 14 12.03 -8.36 -2.13
CA GLY A 14 11.18 -8.02 -3.27
C GLY A 14 9.89 -7.33 -2.84
N ALA A 15 9.20 -7.85 -1.83
CA ALA A 15 8.00 -7.23 -1.29
C ALA A 15 8.28 -5.83 -0.70
N GLN A 16 9.39 -5.65 -0.01
CA GLN A 16 9.81 -4.35 0.52
C GLN A 16 10.14 -3.37 -0.60
N ALA A 17 10.82 -3.80 -1.67
CA ALA A 17 11.16 -2.95 -2.80
C ALA A 17 9.90 -2.41 -3.51
N ILE A 18 8.93 -3.28 -3.81
CA ILE A 18 7.65 -2.87 -4.41
C ILE A 18 6.88 -1.94 -3.48
N ALA A 19 6.73 -2.29 -2.20
CA ALA A 19 6.02 -1.43 -1.24
C ALA A 19 6.68 -0.05 -1.10
N THR A 20 8.02 0.01 -1.15
CA THR A 20 8.77 1.26 -1.11
C THR A 20 8.55 2.08 -2.38
N ALA A 21 8.58 1.46 -3.56
CA ALA A 21 8.33 2.14 -4.83
C ALA A 21 6.91 2.74 -4.87
N VAL A 22 5.90 1.98 -4.43
CA VAL A 22 4.50 2.45 -4.27
C VAL A 22 4.42 3.65 -3.32
N PHE A 23 5.09 3.58 -2.18
CA PHE A 23 5.10 4.66 -1.20
C PHE A 23 5.75 5.94 -1.74
N LEU A 24 6.89 5.83 -2.42
CA LEU A 24 7.57 6.96 -3.03
C LEU A 24 6.75 7.57 -4.17
N ALA A 25 6.12 6.74 -5.02
CA ALA A 25 5.20 7.19 -6.06
C ALA A 25 4.00 7.95 -5.46
N LYS A 26 3.40 7.43 -4.39
CA LYS A 26 2.31 8.11 -3.65
C LYS A 26 2.75 9.44 -3.05
N LYS A 27 4.01 9.59 -2.66
CA LYS A 27 4.58 10.86 -2.18
C LYS A 27 4.87 11.87 -3.29
N GLY A 28 4.74 11.49 -4.56
CA GLY A 28 5.02 12.35 -5.70
C GLY A 28 6.51 12.46 -6.04
N GLU A 29 7.33 11.50 -5.59
CA GLU A 29 8.75 11.43 -5.98
C GLU A 29 8.90 11.17 -7.49
N SER A 30 9.96 11.70 -8.09
CA SER A 30 10.23 11.45 -9.50
C SER A 30 10.67 10.01 -9.76
N LYS A 31 10.49 9.52 -11.00
CA LYS A 31 10.97 8.20 -11.42
C LYS A 31 12.46 7.99 -11.14
N GLU A 32 13.26 9.01 -11.38
CA GLU A 32 14.70 8.98 -11.10
C GLU A 32 14.99 8.84 -9.60
N ALA A 33 14.28 9.57 -8.75
CA ALA A 33 14.42 9.46 -7.30
C ALA A 33 14.00 8.06 -6.82
N ILE A 34 12.91 7.50 -7.36
CA ILE A 34 12.46 6.13 -7.06
C ILE A 34 13.51 5.11 -7.47
N ARG A 35 14.02 5.18 -8.72
CA ARG A 35 15.10 4.32 -9.21
C ARG A 35 16.29 4.34 -8.27
N ASN A 36 16.86 5.52 -8.04
CA ASN A 36 18.06 5.70 -7.23
C ASN A 36 17.88 5.16 -5.79
N TYR A 37 16.69 5.36 -5.22
CA TYR A 37 16.39 4.85 -3.89
C TYR A 37 16.35 3.31 -3.86
N ILE A 38 15.63 2.71 -4.82
CA ILE A 38 15.48 1.25 -4.90
C ILE A 38 16.82 0.57 -5.17
N GLU A 39 17.63 1.08 -6.11
CA GLU A 39 18.97 0.55 -6.39
C GLU A 39 19.86 0.61 -5.15
N LYS A 40 19.88 1.74 -4.48
CA LYS A 40 20.70 1.94 -3.27
C LYS A 40 20.30 1.04 -2.11
N GLN A 41 19.01 0.86 -1.89
CA GLN A 41 18.51 0.13 -0.71
C GLN A 41 18.42 -1.38 -0.93
N PHE A 42 18.10 -1.81 -2.15
CA PHE A 42 17.80 -3.20 -2.46
C PHE A 42 18.80 -3.85 -3.42
N GLY A 43 19.70 -3.06 -4.04
CA GLY A 43 20.75 -3.57 -4.91
C GLY A 43 20.22 -4.17 -6.21
N TYR A 44 19.04 -3.75 -6.68
CA TYR A 44 18.57 -4.10 -8.03
C TYR A 44 19.25 -3.20 -9.06
N ASP A 45 19.55 -3.75 -10.24
CA ASP A 45 19.94 -2.97 -11.41
C ASP A 45 18.69 -2.61 -12.22
N LEU A 46 18.40 -1.32 -12.33
CA LEU A 46 17.20 -0.79 -12.99
C LEU A 46 17.54 0.08 -14.21
N HIS A 47 18.75 -0.07 -14.78
CA HIS A 47 19.22 0.72 -15.92
C HIS A 47 18.82 0.14 -17.27
N ALA A 48 18.45 -1.14 -17.34
CA ALA A 48 17.97 -1.74 -18.57
C ALA A 48 16.60 -1.17 -18.98
N HIS A 49 16.27 -1.29 -20.26
CA HIS A 49 14.94 -0.97 -20.79
C HIS A 49 14.15 -2.24 -21.11
N ILE A 50 12.82 -2.16 -21.06
CA ILE A 50 11.95 -3.30 -21.38
C ILE A 50 12.22 -3.85 -22.78
N GLU A 51 12.56 -2.99 -23.74
CA GLU A 51 12.89 -3.42 -25.10
C GLU A 51 14.13 -4.32 -25.15
N ASP A 52 15.14 -4.01 -24.36
CA ASP A 52 16.38 -4.80 -24.28
C ASP A 52 16.15 -6.15 -23.58
N ILE A 53 15.33 -6.14 -22.53
CA ILE A 53 15.02 -7.34 -21.74
C ILE A 53 14.14 -8.31 -22.53
N ARG A 54 13.16 -7.79 -23.27
CA ARG A 54 12.10 -8.58 -23.94
C ARG A 54 12.63 -9.71 -24.82
N ALA A 55 13.74 -9.47 -25.53
CA ALA A 55 14.29 -10.43 -26.48
C ALA A 55 14.84 -11.70 -25.80
N THR A 56 15.25 -11.61 -24.55
CA THR A 56 15.94 -12.68 -23.82
C THR A 56 15.17 -13.14 -22.58
N TYR A 57 14.11 -12.43 -22.18
CA TYR A 57 13.35 -12.74 -21.00
C TYR A 57 12.56 -14.05 -21.17
N THR A 58 12.65 -14.90 -20.18
CA THR A 58 11.91 -16.16 -20.10
C THR A 58 11.14 -16.21 -18.78
N PHE A 59 10.23 -17.17 -18.62
CA PHE A 59 9.49 -17.35 -17.38
C PHE A 59 10.43 -17.51 -16.19
N ASP A 60 10.33 -16.59 -15.23
CA ASP A 60 11.05 -16.63 -13.95
C ASP A 60 10.12 -16.15 -12.83
N ALA A 61 9.69 -17.07 -11.96
CA ALA A 61 8.83 -16.78 -10.82
C ALA A 61 9.62 -16.28 -9.58
N SER A 62 10.96 -16.14 -9.69
CA SER A 62 11.77 -15.61 -8.59
C SER A 62 11.58 -14.09 -8.44
N CYS A 63 11.81 -13.59 -7.22
CA CYS A 63 11.81 -12.14 -6.99
C CYS A 63 12.88 -11.41 -7.80
N GLN A 64 14.03 -12.04 -8.05
CA GLN A 64 15.11 -11.48 -8.84
C GLN A 64 14.76 -11.40 -10.34
N GLY A 65 13.92 -12.33 -10.82
CA GLY A 65 13.47 -12.37 -12.21
C GLY A 65 12.18 -11.59 -12.49
N SER A 66 11.47 -11.10 -11.47
CA SER A 66 10.18 -10.41 -11.66
C SER A 66 10.13 -8.99 -11.10
N VAL A 67 10.73 -8.75 -9.93
CA VAL A 67 10.65 -7.42 -9.26
C VAL A 67 11.38 -6.32 -10.04
N PRO A 68 12.65 -6.49 -10.48
CA PRO A 68 13.31 -5.48 -11.28
C PRO A 68 12.55 -5.18 -12.57
N GLN A 69 12.04 -6.19 -13.26
CA GLN A 69 11.28 -6.06 -14.51
C GLN A 69 10.00 -5.25 -14.32
N ALA A 70 9.29 -5.47 -13.21
CA ALA A 70 8.11 -4.69 -12.88
C ALA A 70 8.43 -3.22 -12.63
N ILE A 71 9.53 -2.94 -11.92
CA ILE A 71 9.96 -1.57 -11.65
C ILE A 71 10.45 -0.90 -12.95
N ILE A 72 11.23 -1.60 -13.80
CA ILE A 72 11.69 -1.10 -15.09
C ILE A 72 10.49 -0.77 -16.00
N ALA A 73 9.46 -1.64 -16.05
CA ALA A 73 8.24 -1.36 -16.81
C ALA A 73 7.55 -0.06 -16.34
N PHE A 74 7.51 0.19 -15.03
CA PHE A 74 7.04 1.46 -14.48
C PHE A 74 7.94 2.64 -14.88
N LEU A 75 9.26 2.47 -14.82
CA LEU A 75 10.21 3.53 -15.16
C LEU A 75 10.15 3.92 -16.64
N ASP A 76 9.94 2.96 -17.54
CA ASP A 76 9.88 3.19 -18.98
C ASP A 76 8.53 3.76 -19.44
N GLY A 77 7.41 3.33 -18.85
CA GLY A 77 6.09 3.75 -19.30
C GLY A 77 5.74 5.20 -18.95
N ASN A 78 5.00 5.90 -19.78
CA ASN A 78 4.60 7.29 -19.60
C ASN A 78 3.13 7.48 -19.21
N SER A 79 2.40 6.38 -19.06
CA SER A 79 1.03 6.33 -18.57
C SER A 79 0.76 5.01 -17.85
N PHE A 80 -0.33 4.94 -17.08
CA PHE A 80 -0.74 3.70 -16.44
C PHE A 80 -0.89 2.55 -17.44
N GLU A 81 -1.60 2.79 -18.55
CA GLU A 81 -1.83 1.79 -19.58
C GLU A 81 -0.52 1.33 -20.24
N GLU A 82 0.37 2.26 -20.55
CA GLU A 82 1.68 1.93 -21.13
C GLU A 82 2.52 1.08 -20.20
N VAL A 83 2.55 1.38 -18.90
CA VAL A 83 3.23 0.55 -17.89
C VAL A 83 2.71 -0.89 -17.91
N ILE A 84 1.38 -1.06 -17.92
CA ILE A 84 0.76 -2.41 -17.98
C ILE A 84 1.13 -3.12 -19.28
N ARG A 85 1.06 -2.42 -20.42
CA ARG A 85 1.41 -3.00 -21.73
C ARG A 85 2.87 -3.41 -21.81
N LEU A 86 3.78 -2.59 -21.30
CA LEU A 86 5.22 -2.91 -21.20
C LEU A 86 5.46 -4.15 -20.33
N ALA A 87 4.85 -4.21 -19.16
CA ALA A 87 4.96 -5.36 -18.26
C ALA A 87 4.47 -6.65 -18.90
N ILE A 88 3.28 -6.64 -19.52
CA ILE A 88 2.71 -7.80 -20.20
C ILE A 88 3.55 -8.22 -21.42
N SER A 89 4.16 -7.26 -22.12
CA SER A 89 4.96 -7.54 -23.33
C SER A 89 6.23 -8.34 -23.09
N LEU A 90 6.68 -8.46 -21.84
CA LEU A 90 7.79 -9.33 -21.47
C LEU A 90 7.42 -10.82 -21.58
N GLY A 91 6.16 -11.17 -21.47
CA GLY A 91 5.75 -12.57 -21.34
C GLY A 91 6.13 -13.18 -19.98
N GLY A 92 6.34 -14.48 -19.95
CA GLY A 92 6.66 -15.19 -18.72
C GLY A 92 5.54 -15.08 -17.67
N ASP A 93 5.86 -14.71 -16.43
CA ASP A 93 4.92 -14.47 -15.32
C ASP A 93 4.32 -13.04 -15.43
N SER A 94 3.74 -12.77 -16.59
CA SER A 94 3.32 -11.41 -17.01
C SER A 94 2.22 -10.79 -16.16
N ASP A 95 1.33 -11.59 -15.58
CA ASP A 95 0.27 -11.15 -14.68
C ASP A 95 0.85 -10.65 -13.34
N THR A 96 1.82 -11.39 -12.77
CA THR A 96 2.53 -10.96 -11.56
C THR A 96 3.36 -9.69 -11.80
N ILE A 97 4.10 -9.64 -12.91
CA ILE A 97 4.88 -8.44 -13.28
C ILE A 97 3.96 -7.24 -13.48
N ALA A 98 2.84 -7.41 -14.21
CA ALA A 98 1.87 -6.35 -14.45
C ALA A 98 1.17 -5.90 -13.15
N ALA A 99 0.85 -6.81 -12.24
CA ALA A 99 0.28 -6.47 -10.95
C ALA A 99 1.23 -5.60 -10.10
N MET A 100 2.52 -5.97 -10.06
CA MET A 100 3.54 -5.18 -9.37
C MET A 100 3.77 -3.81 -10.02
N ALA A 101 3.96 -3.76 -11.34
CA ALA A 101 4.17 -2.52 -12.08
C ALA A 101 2.95 -1.58 -11.97
N GLY A 102 1.74 -2.12 -12.09
CA GLY A 102 0.48 -1.39 -11.95
C GLY A 102 0.28 -0.82 -10.54
N SER A 103 0.72 -1.55 -9.50
CA SER A 103 0.65 -1.05 -8.13
C SER A 103 1.50 0.19 -7.90
N ILE A 104 2.64 0.32 -8.60
CA ILE A 104 3.50 1.52 -8.56
C ILE A 104 2.92 2.63 -9.45
N ALA A 105 2.40 2.25 -10.64
CA ALA A 105 1.85 3.19 -11.62
C ALA A 105 0.55 3.87 -11.14
N GLN A 106 -0.27 3.16 -10.35
CA GLN A 106 -1.54 3.68 -9.85
C GLN A 106 -1.40 4.98 -9.03
N PRO A 107 -0.58 5.05 -7.99
CA PRO A 107 -0.41 6.29 -7.23
C PRO A 107 0.33 7.38 -8.01
N PHE A 108 1.09 7.03 -9.06
CA PHE A 108 1.88 7.95 -9.85
C PHE A 108 1.07 8.61 -10.97
N TYR A 109 0.27 7.84 -11.71
CA TYR A 109 -0.50 8.30 -12.88
C TYR A 109 -2.01 8.35 -12.65
N GLY A 110 -2.52 7.65 -11.64
CA GLY A 110 -3.93 7.29 -11.56
C GLY A 110 -4.31 6.14 -12.52
N VAL A 111 -5.43 5.49 -12.28
CA VAL A 111 -5.99 4.49 -13.20
C VAL A 111 -7.04 5.17 -14.08
N PRO A 112 -6.95 5.07 -15.42
CA PRO A 112 -7.99 5.56 -16.32
C PRO A 112 -9.37 4.96 -15.99
N GLN A 113 -10.41 5.79 -16.06
CA GLN A 113 -11.74 5.40 -15.60
C GLN A 113 -12.37 4.28 -16.44
N ASP A 114 -12.06 4.22 -17.71
CA ASP A 114 -12.48 3.13 -18.61
C ASP A 114 -11.85 1.80 -18.21
N ILE A 115 -10.55 1.78 -17.87
CA ILE A 115 -9.84 0.59 -17.40
C ILE A 115 -10.40 0.15 -16.04
N SER A 116 -10.50 1.08 -15.09
CA SER A 116 -11.00 0.76 -13.75
C SER A 116 -12.46 0.29 -13.78
N GLY A 117 -13.30 0.94 -14.59
CA GLY A 117 -14.70 0.57 -14.77
C GLY A 117 -14.87 -0.81 -15.42
N PHE A 118 -14.06 -1.12 -16.45
CA PHE A 118 -14.04 -2.45 -17.06
C PHE A 118 -13.63 -3.52 -16.05
N CYS A 119 -12.50 -3.31 -15.35
CA CYS A 119 -12.02 -4.25 -14.34
C CYS A 119 -13.05 -4.46 -13.22
N TYR A 120 -13.66 -3.39 -12.71
CA TYR A 120 -14.73 -3.49 -11.72
C TYR A 120 -15.94 -4.29 -12.26
N GLY A 121 -16.27 -4.12 -13.53
CA GLY A 121 -17.38 -4.81 -14.19
C GLY A 121 -17.24 -6.33 -14.25
N ILE A 122 -16.01 -6.85 -14.39
CA ILE A 122 -15.73 -8.30 -14.48
C ILE A 122 -15.57 -8.98 -13.12
N LEU A 123 -15.41 -8.20 -12.03
CA LEU A 123 -15.31 -8.77 -10.67
C LEU A 123 -16.62 -9.44 -10.27
N THR A 124 -16.54 -10.53 -9.51
CA THR A 124 -17.70 -11.14 -8.86
C THR A 124 -18.33 -10.19 -7.84
N PRO A 125 -19.62 -10.33 -7.50
CA PRO A 125 -20.25 -9.49 -6.47
C PRO A 125 -19.51 -9.53 -5.13
N GLU A 126 -18.96 -10.67 -4.76
CA GLU A 126 -18.19 -10.86 -3.54
C GLU A 126 -16.89 -10.03 -3.57
N LEU A 127 -16.11 -10.12 -4.64
CA LEU A 127 -14.87 -9.35 -4.80
C LEU A 127 -15.13 -7.83 -4.85
N ARG A 128 -16.23 -7.40 -5.49
CA ARG A 128 -16.68 -5.99 -5.44
C ARG A 128 -16.97 -5.55 -4.02
N GLY A 129 -17.61 -6.43 -3.22
CA GLY A 129 -17.88 -6.18 -1.80
C GLY A 129 -16.60 -5.94 -1.00
N PHE A 130 -15.58 -6.77 -1.19
CA PHE A 130 -14.27 -6.59 -0.56
C PHE A 130 -13.59 -5.29 -0.99
N LEU A 131 -13.57 -5.01 -2.29
CA LEU A 131 -12.97 -3.78 -2.82
C LEU A 131 -13.65 -2.53 -2.26
N ASN A 132 -14.97 -2.47 -2.29
CA ASN A 132 -15.74 -1.34 -1.75
C ASN A 132 -15.51 -1.13 -0.24
N ASN A 133 -15.38 -2.21 0.52
CA ASN A 133 -15.07 -2.11 1.95
C ASN A 133 -13.64 -1.61 2.17
N PHE A 134 -12.68 -2.07 1.37
CA PHE A 134 -11.30 -1.60 1.43
C PHE A 134 -11.20 -0.12 1.09
N GLU A 135 -11.85 0.32 0.02
CA GLU A 135 -11.87 1.74 -0.38
C GLU A 135 -12.47 2.64 0.70
N LYS A 136 -13.55 2.20 1.35
CA LYS A 136 -14.11 2.92 2.50
C LYS A 136 -13.12 3.06 3.65
N LEU A 137 -12.40 1.99 3.97
CA LEU A 137 -11.39 2.00 5.02
C LEU A 137 -10.22 2.91 4.69
N VAL A 138 -9.71 2.87 3.45
CA VAL A 138 -8.63 3.74 2.99
C VAL A 138 -9.08 5.21 2.94
N GLY A 139 -10.28 5.48 2.42
CA GLY A 139 -10.85 6.83 2.40
C GLY A 139 -11.10 7.40 3.81
N MET A 140 -11.41 6.57 4.79
CA MET A 140 -11.48 6.97 6.20
C MET A 140 -10.08 7.32 6.75
N GLN A 141 -9.05 6.55 6.40
CA GLN A 141 -7.67 6.83 6.82
C GLN A 141 -7.12 8.13 6.22
N GLU A 142 -7.46 8.46 4.98
CA GLU A 142 -7.05 9.73 4.37
C GLU A 142 -7.72 10.94 5.03
N LYS A 143 -8.95 10.78 5.53
CA LYS A 143 -9.69 11.81 6.27
C LYS A 143 -9.29 11.89 7.74
N ASP A 144 -8.78 10.82 8.30
CA ASP A 144 -8.39 10.71 9.71
C ASP A 144 -7.04 9.97 9.84
N PRO A 145 -5.92 10.62 9.47
CA PRO A 145 -4.58 10.00 9.45
C PRO A 145 -4.11 9.55 10.83
N PHE A 146 -4.74 10.01 11.90
CA PHE A 146 -4.42 9.65 13.29
C PHE A 146 -5.42 8.70 13.91
N PHE A 147 -6.44 8.23 13.16
CA PHE A 147 -7.51 7.37 13.67
C PHE A 147 -8.29 7.99 14.84
N LEU A 148 -8.49 9.30 14.81
CA LEU A 148 -9.18 10.03 15.87
C LEU A 148 -10.68 9.73 15.89
N GLN A 149 -11.27 9.34 14.76
CA GLN A 149 -12.69 8.99 14.66
C GLN A 149 -13.09 7.90 15.66
N ARG A 150 -12.22 6.91 15.91
CA ARG A 150 -12.46 5.85 16.92
C ARG A 150 -12.62 6.41 18.35
N PHE A 151 -11.93 7.53 18.65
CA PHE A 151 -12.06 8.18 19.95
C PHE A 151 -13.38 8.93 20.07
N ILE A 152 -13.79 9.60 18.98
CA ILE A 152 -15.07 10.30 18.89
C ILE A 152 -16.21 9.28 19.09
N GLU A 153 -16.17 8.17 18.34
CA GLU A 153 -17.18 7.10 18.46
C GLU A 153 -17.22 6.47 19.85
N ALA A 154 -16.04 6.24 20.46
CA ALA A 154 -15.98 5.71 21.82
C ALA A 154 -16.50 6.70 22.87
N GLN A 155 -16.33 7.99 22.64
CA GLN A 155 -16.87 9.04 23.49
C GLN A 155 -18.40 9.16 23.37
N ASP A 156 -18.93 9.06 22.14
CA ASP A 156 -20.36 9.26 21.85
C ASP A 156 -21.20 8.02 22.14
N ASN A 157 -20.68 6.82 21.89
CA ASN A 157 -21.46 5.57 21.93
C ASN A 157 -21.89 5.07 23.30
N SER A 158 -21.39 5.61 24.41
CA SER A 158 -21.67 5.07 25.75
C SER A 158 -21.82 6.14 26.82
N LEU A 159 -22.12 7.37 26.43
CA LEU A 159 -22.07 8.51 27.35
C LEU A 159 -20.73 8.63 28.09
N THR A 160 -19.68 7.99 27.58
CA THR A 160 -18.35 7.91 28.20
C THR A 160 -17.78 9.30 28.47
N TYR A 161 -18.00 10.24 27.54
CA TYR A 161 -17.60 11.62 27.73
C TYR A 161 -18.28 12.25 28.95
N ASN A 162 -19.58 12.10 29.09
CA ASN A 162 -20.35 12.68 30.20
C ASN A 162 -19.94 12.05 31.56
N VAL A 163 -19.67 10.75 31.58
CA VAL A 163 -19.17 10.05 32.76
C VAL A 163 -17.79 10.57 33.13
N ALA A 164 -16.88 10.69 32.16
CA ALA A 164 -15.56 11.24 32.37
C ALA A 164 -15.58 12.69 32.89
N LEU A 165 -16.44 13.52 32.30
CA LEU A 165 -16.62 14.90 32.70
C LEU A 165 -17.11 15.01 34.16
N LYS A 166 -18.09 14.19 34.53
CA LYS A 166 -18.61 14.14 35.90
C LYS A 166 -17.55 13.71 36.89
N GLU A 167 -16.84 12.62 36.62
CA GLU A 167 -15.75 12.13 37.49
C GLU A 167 -14.60 13.16 37.62
N MET A 168 -14.29 13.90 36.58
CA MET A 168 -13.31 14.99 36.63
C MET A 168 -13.80 16.17 37.49
N GLN A 169 -15.09 16.52 37.37
CA GLN A 169 -15.68 17.58 38.19
C GLN A 169 -15.74 17.21 39.69
N GLU A 170 -15.95 15.93 39.97
CA GLU A 170 -15.98 15.38 41.33
C GLU A 170 -14.57 15.10 41.89
N GLY A 171 -13.52 15.25 41.05
CA GLY A 171 -12.13 15.02 41.45
C GLY A 171 -11.83 13.54 41.76
N CYS A 172 -12.69 12.62 41.38
CA CYS A 172 -12.60 11.20 41.70
C CYS A 172 -12.83 10.31 40.49
N LYS A 173 -11.73 9.80 39.91
CA LYS A 173 -11.79 8.87 38.77
C LYS A 173 -12.23 7.48 39.22
N GLN A 174 -13.32 6.97 38.68
CA GLN A 174 -13.89 5.65 39.01
C GLN A 174 -13.91 4.69 37.80
N SER A 175 -14.09 5.19 36.58
CA SER A 175 -14.21 4.38 35.35
C SER A 175 -12.99 4.52 34.43
N HIS A 176 -12.90 3.66 33.38
CA HIS A 176 -11.74 3.52 32.50
C HIS A 176 -11.81 4.39 31.25
N TRP A 177 -12.04 5.70 31.37
CA TRP A 177 -12.22 6.61 30.23
C TRP A 177 -10.94 7.26 29.71
N MET A 178 -9.81 7.21 30.42
CA MET A 178 -8.57 7.91 30.01
C MET A 178 -8.10 7.52 28.63
N TRP A 179 -8.28 6.26 28.25
CA TRP A 179 -7.89 5.74 26.94
C TRP A 179 -8.72 6.26 25.77
N TYR A 180 -9.91 6.76 26.02
CA TYR A 180 -10.83 7.30 25.00
C TYR A 180 -10.88 8.82 24.99
N ILE A 181 -10.66 9.47 26.13
CA ILE A 181 -10.71 10.93 26.25
C ILE A 181 -9.37 11.56 25.86
N PHE A 182 -8.25 10.94 26.21
CA PHE A 182 -6.91 11.41 25.89
C PHE A 182 -6.21 10.43 24.95
N PRO A 183 -6.14 10.73 23.63
CA PRO A 183 -5.41 9.90 22.68
C PRO A 183 -3.96 9.70 23.15
N GLN A 184 -3.55 8.44 23.31
CA GLN A 184 -2.20 8.09 23.72
C GLN A 184 -1.31 7.96 22.49
N LEU A 185 -0.13 8.57 22.51
CA LEU A 185 0.89 8.34 21.51
C LEU A 185 1.43 6.91 21.65
N LYS A 186 1.58 6.22 20.51
CA LYS A 186 2.12 4.86 20.48
C LYS A 186 3.53 4.85 21.09
N GLY A 187 3.73 4.08 22.16
CA GLY A 187 5.01 3.96 22.85
C GLY A 187 5.12 4.71 24.18
N LEU A 188 4.10 5.45 24.63
CA LEU A 188 4.10 6.16 25.91
C LEU A 188 3.55 5.34 27.09
N GLY A 189 3.22 4.08 26.92
CA GLY A 189 2.76 3.23 28.01
C GLY A 189 3.13 1.77 27.78
N SER A 190 3.72 1.14 28.78
CA SER A 190 3.84 -0.31 28.91
C SER A 190 2.87 -0.76 29.99
N SER A 191 1.61 -1.01 29.62
CA SER A 191 0.67 -1.71 30.50
C SER A 191 0.75 -3.21 30.19
N THR A 192 1.04 -4.01 31.19
CA THR A 192 1.02 -5.49 31.16
C THR A 192 -0.36 -6.06 31.51
N ASN A 193 -1.44 -5.39 31.07
CA ASN A 193 -2.80 -5.92 31.18
C ASN A 193 -3.49 -5.87 29.83
#